data_8cd7df9f7ed387cfe12b86b8b05ed5df
#
_entry.id   8cd7df9f7ed387cfe12b86b8b05ed5df
#
_cell.length_a   1.000
_cell.length_b   1.000
_cell.length_c   1.000
_cell.angle_alpha   90.00
_cell.angle_beta   90.00
_cell.angle_gamma   90.00
#
_symmetry.space_group_name_H-M   'P 1'
#
loop_
_entity.id
_entity.type
_entity.pdbx_description
1 polymer ?
#
loop_
_entity_poly.entity_id
_entity_poly.type
_entity_poly.pdbx_seq_one_letter_code
_entity_poly.pdbx_strand_id
1 'polypeptide(L)'
;MRPSGARRTLALAALAALALTATAAAAPPDALAEPNGGRGTSEFRGVNWADPRDNFASDEVVPSGLSTDDDYATTYDVATGILSEFRTELGANTVRLPINPWTVGTDWWESYTGAIDAATDLGMKVILSYWEADDAKDGRVDDMAAFHQMWTTVAQEYGRNRFVYAEPMNEPFGYSLEEWVDLTSQFLADHRREIPRSRVVISGTGYNDDVTGVGAAPELRGTLLSLHFYGFWADHTTEAEWLANLLPRISPYAHRTIVDEAGAPMTIGLNYGNHEGNTSTAYLGALTRVARENAMGIVYWPGLRNGDSYSLTELVGPGDLAVTSESGLAQLRWGWGLLDTEPVNDDPPAPPGAPVQGVASGRCLDVPGWSTTPGTALDLWDCNGGGNQSWDVRADGTVTVYADMCLTASGAAGSAAVIADCDSSAAQRWTLAGDGTITTATTGLCLTAAGTGNGSAVRIEPCAGTDHQRWLVG
;
A
#
# COMPACT_ATOMS: atom_id res chain seq x y z
N MET A 1 -86.00 21.73 -52.89
CA MET A 1 -86.01 20.28 -52.99
C MET A 1 -84.76 19.79 -52.31
N ARG A 2 -84.85 18.77 -51.48
CA ARG A 2 -83.96 18.43 -50.38
C ARG A 2 -82.47 18.20 -50.77
N PRO A 3 -81.52 18.60 -49.87
CA PRO A 3 -80.13 18.29 -50.03
C PRO A 3 -79.72 16.96 -49.37
N SER A 4 -78.72 16.28 -49.96
CA SER A 4 -78.15 15.03 -49.53
C SER A 4 -77.17 15.20 -48.38
N GLY A 5 -77.24 14.34 -47.39
CA GLY A 5 -76.39 14.38 -46.21
C GLY A 5 -75.02 13.72 -46.46
N ALA A 6 -74.02 14.36 -45.91
CA ALA A 6 -72.66 13.82 -45.84
C ALA A 6 -72.47 13.00 -44.54
N ARG A 7 -72.17 11.74 -44.70
CA ARG A 7 -71.74 10.87 -43.58
C ARG A 7 -70.30 11.13 -43.21
N ARG A 8 -70.06 11.53 -41.96
CA ARG A 8 -68.72 11.56 -41.35
C ARG A 8 -68.40 10.16 -40.82
N THR A 9 -67.31 9.57 -41.30
CA THR A 9 -66.70 8.36 -40.76
C THR A 9 -65.80 8.74 -39.61
N LEU A 10 -66.07 8.26 -38.40
CA LEU A 10 -65.14 8.31 -37.26
C LEU A 10 -64.14 7.14 -37.40
N ALA A 11 -62.88 7.47 -37.44
CA ALA A 11 -61.82 6.49 -37.29
C ALA A 11 -61.52 6.32 -35.79
N LEU A 12 -61.74 5.13 -35.25
CA LEU A 12 -61.20 4.73 -33.92
C LEU A 12 -59.75 4.39 -34.06
N ALA A 13 -58.89 5.12 -33.36
CA ALA A 13 -57.50 4.73 -33.14
C ALA A 13 -57.46 3.81 -31.88
N ALA A 14 -57.10 2.55 -32.08
CA ALA A 14 -56.84 1.61 -31.02
C ALA A 14 -55.42 1.84 -30.49
N LEU A 15 -55.25 2.34 -29.27
CA LEU A 15 -53.98 2.32 -28.54
C LEU A 15 -53.74 0.89 -28.00
N ALA A 16 -52.75 0.21 -28.53
CA ALA A 16 -52.24 -1.02 -27.95
C ALA A 16 -51.24 -0.66 -26.82
N ALA A 17 -51.66 -0.89 -25.58
CA ALA A 17 -50.78 -0.82 -24.42
C ALA A 17 -49.93 -2.09 -24.39
N LEU A 18 -48.61 -1.96 -24.68
CA LEU A 18 -47.63 -3.01 -24.37
C LEU A 18 -47.39 -3.02 -22.86
N ALA A 19 -47.93 -4.04 -22.18
CA ALA A 19 -47.51 -4.34 -20.80
C ALA A 19 -46.17 -5.04 -20.85
N LEU A 20 -45.07 -4.34 -20.48
CA LEU A 20 -43.79 -4.97 -20.13
C LEU A 20 -44.00 -5.72 -18.80
N THR A 21 -44.12 -7.02 -18.85
CA THR A 21 -44.01 -7.87 -17.68
C THR A 21 -42.52 -8.02 -17.41
N ALA A 22 -42.00 -7.24 -16.44
CA ALA A 22 -40.69 -7.50 -15.82
C ALA A 22 -40.82 -8.84 -15.07
N THR A 23 -40.24 -9.89 -15.63
CA THR A 23 -39.99 -11.12 -14.88
C THR A 23 -38.90 -10.83 -13.88
N ALA A 24 -39.25 -10.60 -12.62
CA ALA A 24 -38.32 -10.64 -11.52
C ALA A 24 -37.68 -12.03 -11.51
N ALA A 25 -36.40 -12.13 -11.82
CA ALA A 25 -35.62 -13.34 -11.60
C ALA A 25 -35.73 -13.66 -10.10
N ALA A 26 -36.30 -14.81 -9.77
CA ALA A 26 -36.31 -15.29 -8.39
C ALA A 26 -34.86 -15.44 -7.92
N ALA A 27 -34.51 -14.85 -6.78
CA ALA A 27 -33.26 -15.10 -6.12
C ALA A 27 -33.09 -16.62 -5.90
N PRO A 28 -31.89 -17.18 -6.14
CA PRO A 28 -31.68 -18.60 -5.91
C PRO A 28 -31.98 -18.93 -4.44
N PRO A 29 -32.62 -20.08 -4.14
CA PRO A 29 -32.77 -20.53 -2.76
C PRO A 29 -31.39 -20.85 -2.16
N ASP A 30 -31.21 -20.48 -0.90
CA ASP A 30 -30.01 -20.69 -0.09
C ASP A 30 -28.82 -19.72 -0.35
N ALA A 31 -29.06 -18.42 -0.29
CA ALA A 31 -28.01 -17.47 -0.05
C ALA A 31 -27.52 -17.66 1.40
N LEU A 32 -26.30 -18.19 1.59
CA LEU A 32 -25.62 -18.13 2.87
C LEU A 32 -25.60 -16.65 3.29
N ALA A 33 -25.82 -16.37 4.58
CA ALA A 33 -25.81 -15.01 5.09
C ALA A 33 -24.46 -14.35 4.75
N GLU A 34 -24.50 -13.14 4.20
CA GLU A 34 -23.31 -12.36 3.96
C GLU A 34 -22.57 -12.11 5.27
N PRO A 35 -21.20 -12.15 5.28
CA PRO A 35 -20.43 -11.67 6.40
C PRO A 35 -20.90 -10.27 6.77
N ASN A 36 -20.91 -9.91 8.02
CA ASN A 36 -21.37 -8.58 8.47
C ASN A 36 -22.80 -8.19 8.09
N GLY A 37 -23.64 -9.15 7.63
CA GLY A 37 -25.03 -8.88 7.23
C GLY A 37 -25.17 -7.91 6.05
N GLY A 38 -24.18 -7.87 5.15
CA GLY A 38 -24.18 -7.00 3.96
C GLY A 38 -23.87 -5.53 4.27
N ARG A 39 -23.29 -5.21 5.44
CA ARG A 39 -22.95 -3.83 5.84
C ARG A 39 -21.60 -3.35 5.34
N GLY A 40 -20.88 -4.15 4.55
CA GLY A 40 -19.51 -3.89 4.15
C GLY A 40 -18.47 -4.32 5.20
N THR A 41 -17.21 -3.99 4.96
CA THR A 41 -16.07 -4.37 5.79
C THR A 41 -15.38 -3.18 6.48
N SER A 42 -15.97 -2.00 6.45
CA SER A 42 -15.40 -0.75 7.00
C SER A 42 -15.07 -0.81 8.51
N GLU A 43 -15.49 -1.88 9.18
CA GLU A 43 -15.09 -2.15 10.55
C GLU A 43 -13.62 -2.61 10.68
N PHE A 44 -12.94 -2.96 9.56
CA PHE A 44 -11.52 -3.29 9.53
C PHE A 44 -10.72 -2.03 9.21
N ARG A 45 -10.21 -1.39 10.24
CA ARG A 45 -9.29 -0.26 10.16
C ARG A 45 -7.98 -0.70 10.75
N GLY A 46 -6.97 -0.89 9.93
CA GLY A 46 -5.79 -1.55 10.47
C GLY A 46 -4.52 -1.33 9.73
N VAL A 47 -3.51 -2.02 10.23
CA VAL A 47 -2.17 -2.00 9.69
C VAL A 47 -1.58 -3.42 9.72
N ASN A 48 -0.65 -3.68 8.80
CA ASN A 48 0.21 -4.85 8.83
C ASN A 48 1.38 -4.59 9.78
N TRP A 49 1.70 -5.56 10.63
CA TRP A 49 2.90 -5.52 11.46
C TRP A 49 3.86 -6.59 10.95
N ALA A 50 4.93 -6.15 10.32
CA ALA A 50 5.73 -6.98 9.43
C ALA A 50 7.13 -7.29 9.98
N ASP A 51 7.68 -8.40 9.53
CA ASP A 51 9.09 -8.74 9.66
C ASP A 51 9.93 -7.78 8.79
N PRO A 52 11.08 -7.31 9.26
CA PRO A 52 11.97 -6.47 8.45
C PRO A 52 12.38 -7.10 7.11
N ARG A 53 12.29 -8.43 6.98
CA ARG A 53 12.60 -9.21 5.77
C ARG A 53 11.42 -9.37 4.81
N ASP A 54 10.34 -8.56 4.98
CA ASP A 54 9.14 -8.60 4.12
C ASP A 54 8.27 -9.85 4.30
N ASN A 55 8.26 -10.44 5.50
CA ASN A 55 7.50 -11.64 5.89
C ASN A 55 7.82 -12.93 5.11
N PHE A 56 8.46 -12.85 3.93
CA PHE A 56 8.95 -14.02 3.21
C PHE A 56 10.21 -14.55 3.92
N ALA A 57 10.06 -15.54 4.75
CA ALA A 57 11.14 -16.09 5.56
C ALA A 57 11.16 -17.62 5.46
N SER A 58 12.36 -18.19 5.26
CA SER A 58 12.59 -19.65 5.31
C SER A 58 12.97 -20.12 6.74
N ASP A 59 12.63 -19.29 7.73
CA ASP A 59 12.75 -19.51 9.17
C ASP A 59 11.58 -18.83 9.89
N GLU A 60 11.69 -18.55 11.19
CA GLU A 60 10.65 -17.88 11.96
C GLU A 60 10.41 -16.46 11.46
N VAL A 61 9.13 -16.06 11.28
CA VAL A 61 8.78 -14.66 11.06
C VAL A 61 8.75 -13.90 12.38
N VAL A 62 9.42 -12.74 12.39
CA VAL A 62 9.60 -11.92 13.60
C VAL A 62 9.18 -10.49 13.29
N PRO A 63 7.94 -10.07 13.62
CA PRO A 63 7.50 -8.69 13.44
C PRO A 63 8.44 -7.69 14.09
N SER A 64 8.62 -6.54 13.43
CA SER A 64 9.55 -5.49 13.86
C SER A 64 9.35 -5.10 15.32
N GLY A 65 10.43 -5.14 16.09
CA GLY A 65 10.43 -4.84 17.53
C GLY A 65 10.28 -6.06 18.45
N LEU A 66 9.98 -7.25 17.90
CA LEU A 66 10.00 -8.53 18.64
C LEU A 66 11.34 -9.26 18.41
N SER A 67 11.58 -10.28 19.23
CA SER A 67 12.78 -11.13 19.16
C SER A 67 12.42 -12.58 19.48
N THR A 68 13.02 -13.54 18.76
CA THR A 68 12.90 -14.97 19.09
C THR A 68 13.55 -15.35 20.42
N ASP A 69 14.38 -14.47 20.99
CA ASP A 69 14.96 -14.62 22.33
C ASP A 69 13.98 -14.24 23.46
N ASP A 70 12.83 -13.61 23.12
CA ASP A 70 11.83 -13.17 24.09
C ASP A 70 10.96 -14.35 24.53
N ASP A 71 10.61 -14.38 25.81
CA ASP A 71 9.55 -15.25 26.30
C ASP A 71 8.15 -14.65 26.04
N TYR A 72 7.12 -15.46 26.30
CA TYR A 72 5.72 -15.01 26.13
C TYR A 72 5.43 -13.68 26.83
N ALA A 73 5.88 -13.51 28.09
CA ALA A 73 5.57 -12.34 28.88
C ALA A 73 6.24 -11.09 28.28
N THR A 74 7.49 -11.21 27.85
CA THR A 74 8.23 -10.14 27.19
C THR A 74 7.58 -9.76 25.86
N THR A 75 7.25 -10.76 25.03
CA THR A 75 6.56 -10.56 23.74
C THR A 75 5.20 -9.88 23.94
N TYR A 76 4.42 -10.34 24.94
CA TYR A 76 3.12 -9.75 25.26
C TYR A 76 3.24 -8.28 25.69
N ASP A 77 4.21 -7.96 26.54
CA ASP A 77 4.42 -6.58 27.04
C ASP A 77 4.88 -5.64 25.91
N VAL A 78 5.85 -6.05 25.08
CA VAL A 78 6.32 -5.27 23.91
C VAL A 78 5.18 -5.07 22.90
N ALA A 79 4.46 -6.16 22.58
CA ALA A 79 3.32 -6.09 21.68
C ALA A 79 2.20 -5.19 22.20
N THR A 80 1.94 -5.21 23.51
CA THR A 80 0.95 -4.32 24.13
C THR A 80 1.32 -2.85 23.94
N GLY A 81 2.61 -2.50 24.05
CA GLY A 81 3.11 -1.15 23.76
C GLY A 81 2.80 -0.76 22.30
N ILE A 82 3.34 -1.49 21.34
CA ILE A 82 3.19 -1.23 19.91
C ILE A 82 1.71 -1.18 19.47
N LEU A 83 0.91 -2.15 19.89
CA LEU A 83 -0.51 -2.23 19.52
C LEU A 83 -1.35 -1.12 20.17
N SER A 84 -0.95 -0.66 21.35
CA SER A 84 -1.57 0.51 21.97
C SER A 84 -1.33 1.77 21.16
N GLU A 85 -0.10 1.97 20.66
CA GLU A 85 0.24 3.07 19.76
C GLU A 85 -0.53 2.97 18.42
N PHE A 86 -0.64 1.78 17.82
CA PHE A 86 -1.50 1.60 16.64
C PHE A 86 -2.95 2.03 16.90
N ARG A 87 -3.47 1.78 18.10
CA ARG A 87 -4.83 2.20 18.46
C ARG A 87 -4.95 3.68 18.73
N THR A 88 -4.03 4.24 19.52
CA THR A 88 -4.13 5.64 19.98
C THR A 88 -3.64 6.62 18.93
N GLU A 89 -2.48 6.34 18.34
CA GLU A 89 -1.85 7.23 17.38
C GLU A 89 -2.42 7.06 15.96
N LEU A 90 -2.73 5.83 15.53
CA LEU A 90 -3.27 5.64 14.18
C LEU A 90 -4.81 5.62 14.17
N GLY A 91 -5.46 5.18 15.24
CA GLY A 91 -6.90 4.90 15.27
C GLY A 91 -7.24 3.51 14.71
N ALA A 92 -6.25 2.62 14.64
CA ALA A 92 -6.42 1.26 14.15
C ALA A 92 -7.18 0.38 15.16
N ASN A 93 -7.91 -0.60 14.67
CA ASN A 93 -8.59 -1.64 15.45
C ASN A 93 -8.34 -3.04 14.93
N THR A 94 -7.44 -3.16 13.95
CA THR A 94 -7.10 -4.41 13.27
C THR A 94 -5.59 -4.44 13.04
N VAL A 95 -4.98 -5.59 13.28
CA VAL A 95 -3.59 -5.87 12.89
C VAL A 95 -3.56 -7.12 12.03
N ARG A 96 -2.80 -7.10 10.94
CA ARG A 96 -2.49 -8.30 10.15
C ARG A 96 -1.09 -8.76 10.51
N LEU A 97 -0.97 -10.03 10.87
CA LEU A 97 0.25 -10.66 11.35
C LEU A 97 0.64 -11.83 10.44
N PRO A 98 1.91 -11.93 10.04
CA PRO A 98 2.40 -13.04 9.24
C PRO A 98 2.55 -14.30 10.10
N ILE A 99 2.28 -15.46 9.51
CA ILE A 99 2.61 -16.76 10.08
C ILE A 99 3.19 -17.68 9.00
N ASN A 100 4.02 -18.62 9.43
CA ASN A 100 4.55 -19.68 8.57
C ASN A 100 4.79 -20.96 9.39
N PRO A 101 5.09 -22.11 8.75
CA PRO A 101 5.34 -23.35 9.46
C PRO A 101 6.58 -23.37 10.36
N TRP A 102 7.53 -22.45 10.16
CA TRP A 102 8.71 -22.31 11.03
C TRP A 102 8.39 -21.51 12.30
N THR A 103 7.30 -20.77 12.30
CA THR A 103 6.80 -20.01 13.46
C THR A 103 5.81 -20.84 14.27
N VAL A 104 4.74 -21.36 13.62
CA VAL A 104 3.62 -21.98 14.32
C VAL A 104 3.96 -23.40 14.78
N GLY A 105 3.76 -23.66 16.07
CA GLY A 105 4.02 -24.97 16.69
C GLY A 105 5.49 -25.20 17.07
N THR A 106 6.29 -24.15 17.12
CA THR A 106 7.69 -24.13 17.57
C THR A 106 7.81 -23.48 18.94
N ASP A 107 9.02 -23.45 19.52
CA ASP A 107 9.26 -22.73 20.77
C ASP A 107 8.98 -21.21 20.62
N TRP A 108 9.27 -20.64 19.44
CA TRP A 108 8.93 -19.24 19.14
C TRP A 108 7.41 -19.00 19.13
N TRP A 109 6.61 -19.97 18.69
CA TRP A 109 5.16 -19.83 18.70
C TRP A 109 4.60 -19.57 20.10
N GLU A 110 5.15 -20.23 21.13
CA GLU A 110 4.72 -20.00 22.51
C GLU A 110 4.89 -18.53 22.89
N SER A 111 5.95 -17.87 22.43
CA SER A 111 6.19 -16.44 22.64
C SER A 111 5.36 -15.57 21.68
N TYR A 112 5.29 -15.94 20.40
CA TYR A 112 4.54 -15.20 19.38
C TYR A 112 3.05 -15.07 19.71
N THR A 113 2.45 -16.08 20.36
CA THR A 113 1.06 -15.98 20.85
C THR A 113 0.85 -14.80 21.78
N GLY A 114 1.86 -14.33 22.48
CA GLY A 114 1.80 -13.10 23.29
C GLY A 114 1.40 -11.87 22.48
N ALA A 115 1.84 -11.74 21.22
CA ALA A 115 1.43 -10.64 20.35
C ALA A 115 -0.04 -10.76 19.90
N ILE A 116 -0.51 -11.97 19.63
CA ILE A 116 -1.91 -12.22 19.25
C ILE A 116 -2.83 -11.95 20.45
N ASP A 117 -2.45 -12.42 21.64
CA ASP A 117 -3.22 -12.25 22.86
C ASP A 117 -3.27 -10.78 23.27
N ALA A 118 -2.14 -10.05 23.20
CA ALA A 118 -2.10 -8.61 23.45
C ALA A 118 -3.07 -7.84 22.52
N ALA A 119 -3.09 -8.18 21.22
CA ALA A 119 -4.02 -7.57 20.28
C ALA A 119 -5.49 -7.84 20.65
N THR A 120 -5.83 -9.09 20.95
CA THR A 120 -7.21 -9.46 21.29
C THR A 120 -7.66 -8.94 22.65
N ASP A 121 -6.78 -8.85 23.64
CA ASP A 121 -7.05 -8.24 24.95
C ASP A 121 -7.28 -6.72 24.85
N LEU A 122 -6.59 -6.07 23.92
CA LEU A 122 -6.86 -4.69 23.52
C LEU A 122 -8.17 -4.55 22.71
N GLY A 123 -8.86 -5.64 22.36
CA GLY A 123 -10.07 -5.66 21.57
C GLY A 123 -9.85 -5.39 20.09
N MET A 124 -8.62 -5.59 19.59
CA MET A 124 -8.29 -5.51 18.17
C MET A 124 -8.63 -6.80 17.44
N LYS A 125 -8.98 -6.68 16.15
CA LYS A 125 -9.03 -7.82 15.24
C LYS A 125 -7.62 -8.19 14.82
N VAL A 126 -7.38 -9.49 14.68
CA VAL A 126 -6.11 -10.04 14.19
C VAL A 126 -6.39 -10.84 12.94
N ILE A 127 -5.76 -10.52 11.82
CA ILE A 127 -5.76 -11.34 10.61
C ILE A 127 -4.44 -12.11 10.59
N LEU A 128 -4.49 -13.42 10.75
CA LEU A 128 -3.31 -14.28 10.61
C LEU A 128 -3.23 -14.74 9.16
N SER A 129 -2.12 -14.44 8.50
CA SER A 129 -1.89 -14.73 7.08
C SER A 129 -0.66 -15.62 6.91
N TYR A 130 -0.81 -16.74 6.18
CA TYR A 130 0.34 -17.57 5.82
C TYR A 130 1.17 -16.91 4.73
N TRP A 131 2.48 -16.87 4.93
CA TRP A 131 3.48 -16.42 3.97
C TRP A 131 4.39 -17.59 3.59
N GLU A 132 4.68 -17.69 2.29
CA GLU A 132 5.60 -18.70 1.76
C GLU A 132 7.06 -18.40 2.10
N ALA A 133 7.95 -19.37 1.88
CA ALA A 133 9.37 -19.23 2.12
C ALA A 133 10.04 -18.26 1.12
N ASP A 134 11.11 -17.58 1.57
CA ASP A 134 11.87 -16.63 0.73
C ASP A 134 12.54 -17.31 -0.48
N ASP A 135 12.97 -18.55 -0.32
CA ASP A 135 13.64 -19.32 -1.37
C ASP A 135 12.69 -19.93 -2.40
N ALA A 136 11.39 -20.01 -2.11
CA ALA A 136 10.36 -20.46 -3.05
C ALA A 136 9.77 -19.28 -3.85
N LYS A 137 9.08 -18.36 -3.20
CA LYS A 137 8.42 -17.18 -3.79
C LYS A 137 7.76 -17.44 -5.15
N ASP A 138 7.06 -18.57 -5.25
CA ASP A 138 6.36 -18.97 -6.47
C ASP A 138 4.84 -18.79 -6.40
N GLY A 139 4.36 -18.24 -5.28
CA GLY A 139 2.94 -18.01 -5.00
C GLY A 139 2.16 -19.29 -4.74
N ARG A 140 2.85 -20.35 -4.26
CA ARG A 140 2.24 -21.63 -3.89
C ARG A 140 2.63 -22.01 -2.47
N VAL A 141 1.85 -22.91 -1.87
CA VAL A 141 2.20 -23.49 -0.57
C VAL A 141 3.38 -24.45 -0.76
N ASP A 142 4.50 -24.19 -0.09
CA ASP A 142 5.75 -24.95 -0.20
C ASP A 142 5.60 -26.41 0.24
N ASP A 143 4.99 -26.63 1.40
CA ASP A 143 4.73 -27.93 1.99
C ASP A 143 3.28 -28.01 2.50
N MET A 144 2.43 -28.72 1.77
CA MET A 144 1.02 -28.90 2.13
C MET A 144 0.82 -29.62 3.48
N ALA A 145 1.73 -30.51 3.88
CA ALA A 145 1.60 -31.19 5.17
C ALA A 145 1.92 -30.21 6.32
N ALA A 146 2.98 -29.42 6.18
CA ALA A 146 3.34 -28.37 7.13
C ALA A 146 2.26 -27.27 7.21
N PHE A 147 1.72 -26.86 6.06
CA PHE A 147 0.61 -25.91 5.97
C PHE A 147 -0.64 -26.42 6.73
N HIS A 148 -1.06 -27.66 6.51
CA HIS A 148 -2.21 -28.22 7.23
C HIS A 148 -1.94 -28.35 8.73
N GLN A 149 -0.72 -28.73 9.14
CA GLN A 149 -0.36 -28.80 10.55
C GLN A 149 -0.39 -27.42 11.21
N MET A 150 0.19 -26.42 10.57
CA MET A 150 0.19 -25.01 11.01
C MET A 150 -1.24 -24.51 11.24
N TRP A 151 -2.11 -24.62 10.22
CA TRP A 151 -3.48 -24.15 10.34
C TRP A 151 -4.33 -24.96 11.34
N THR A 152 -4.01 -26.23 11.53
CA THR A 152 -4.65 -27.06 12.57
C THR A 152 -4.31 -26.51 13.95
N THR A 153 -3.05 -26.16 14.20
CA THR A 153 -2.60 -25.55 15.47
C THR A 153 -3.31 -24.21 15.69
N VAL A 154 -3.26 -23.29 14.72
CA VAL A 154 -3.92 -21.98 14.78
C VAL A 154 -5.43 -22.14 15.03
N ALA A 155 -6.10 -23.06 14.33
CA ALA A 155 -7.53 -23.27 14.48
C ALA A 155 -7.91 -23.81 15.86
N GLN A 156 -7.09 -24.69 16.43
CA GLN A 156 -7.32 -25.24 17.78
C GLN A 156 -7.16 -24.16 18.86
N GLU A 157 -6.17 -23.30 18.74
CA GLU A 157 -5.87 -22.25 19.72
C GLU A 157 -6.79 -21.05 19.56
N TYR A 158 -6.92 -20.52 18.35
CA TYR A 158 -7.59 -19.25 18.08
C TYR A 158 -8.92 -19.36 17.33
N GLY A 159 -9.29 -20.51 16.82
CA GLY A 159 -10.50 -20.68 16.01
C GLY A 159 -11.80 -20.25 16.69
N ARG A 160 -11.84 -20.22 18.04
CA ARG A 160 -12.98 -19.74 18.82
C ARG A 160 -12.87 -18.27 19.25
N ASN A 161 -11.70 -17.67 19.10
CA ASN A 161 -11.50 -16.26 19.42
C ASN A 161 -12.17 -15.40 18.34
N ARG A 162 -13.19 -14.64 18.70
CA ARG A 162 -13.99 -13.84 17.77
C ARG A 162 -13.22 -12.72 17.08
N PHE A 163 -12.07 -12.35 17.62
CA PHE A 163 -11.20 -11.30 17.08
C PHE A 163 -10.18 -11.82 16.06
N VAL A 164 -9.95 -13.15 16.01
CA VAL A 164 -8.95 -13.74 15.12
C VAL A 164 -9.60 -14.23 13.82
N TYR A 165 -9.04 -13.79 12.70
CA TYR A 165 -9.41 -14.11 11.33
C TYR A 165 -8.28 -14.92 10.69
N ALA A 166 -8.62 -15.82 9.79
CA ALA A 166 -7.67 -16.65 9.06
C ALA A 166 -7.64 -16.24 7.58
N GLU A 167 -6.48 -15.89 7.09
CA GLU A 167 -6.19 -15.70 5.67
C GLU A 167 -5.28 -16.86 5.22
N PRO A 168 -5.82 -17.84 4.47
CA PRO A 168 -5.11 -19.08 4.17
C PRO A 168 -3.73 -18.90 3.55
N MET A 169 -3.57 -17.90 2.67
CA MET A 169 -2.29 -17.60 2.06
C MET A 169 -2.24 -16.13 1.57
N ASN A 170 -1.12 -15.48 1.79
CA ASN A 170 -0.73 -14.23 1.16
C ASN A 170 -0.41 -14.49 -0.32
N GLU A 171 -0.97 -13.68 -1.22
CA GLU A 171 -0.62 -13.60 -2.65
C GLU A 171 -0.44 -14.94 -3.40
N PRO A 172 -1.52 -15.71 -3.62
CA PRO A 172 -1.46 -17.02 -4.25
C PRO A 172 -1.28 -16.97 -5.78
N PHE A 173 -0.36 -16.16 -6.30
CA PHE A 173 -0.18 -15.90 -7.74
C PHE A 173 0.25 -17.13 -8.55
N GLY A 174 0.78 -18.16 -7.90
CA GLY A 174 1.16 -19.42 -8.51
C GLY A 174 0.00 -20.35 -8.84
N TYR A 175 -1.22 -20.05 -8.35
CA TYR A 175 -2.41 -20.88 -8.57
C TYR A 175 -3.30 -20.29 -9.67
N SER A 176 -3.90 -21.17 -10.46
CA SER A 176 -5.07 -20.79 -11.25
C SER A 176 -6.28 -20.54 -10.33
N LEU A 177 -7.29 -19.83 -10.82
CA LEU A 177 -8.52 -19.61 -10.04
C LEU A 177 -9.16 -20.93 -9.57
N GLU A 178 -9.21 -21.94 -10.42
CA GLU A 178 -9.80 -23.26 -10.09
C GLU A 178 -9.01 -23.94 -8.96
N GLU A 179 -7.67 -24.04 -9.10
CA GLU A 179 -6.81 -24.63 -8.06
C GLU A 179 -6.94 -23.88 -6.72
N TRP A 180 -7.01 -22.54 -6.76
CA TRP A 180 -7.12 -21.71 -5.55
C TRP A 180 -8.48 -21.89 -4.87
N VAL A 181 -9.57 -21.93 -5.64
CA VAL A 181 -10.92 -22.22 -5.13
C VAL A 181 -10.98 -23.60 -4.51
N ASP A 182 -10.37 -24.62 -5.12
CA ASP A 182 -10.33 -25.99 -4.59
C ASP A 182 -9.56 -26.04 -3.27
N LEU A 183 -8.37 -25.42 -3.19
CA LEU A 183 -7.55 -25.41 -1.98
C LEU A 183 -8.29 -24.70 -0.82
N THR A 184 -8.86 -23.53 -1.10
CA THR A 184 -9.55 -22.73 -0.08
C THR A 184 -10.89 -23.37 0.34
N SER A 185 -11.56 -24.07 -0.57
CA SER A 185 -12.76 -24.86 -0.24
C SER A 185 -12.43 -26.02 0.69
N GLN A 186 -11.29 -26.68 0.46
CA GLN A 186 -10.80 -27.73 1.36
C GLN A 186 -10.45 -27.14 2.73
N PHE A 187 -9.73 -26.01 2.77
CA PHE A 187 -9.42 -25.29 4.01
C PHE A 187 -10.70 -24.99 4.83
N LEU A 188 -11.72 -24.46 4.17
CA LEU A 188 -13.01 -24.18 4.79
C LEU A 188 -13.70 -25.43 5.32
N ALA A 189 -13.57 -26.57 4.64
CA ALA A 189 -14.15 -27.83 5.07
C ALA A 189 -13.43 -28.39 6.30
N ASP A 190 -12.10 -28.33 6.31
CA ASP A 190 -11.25 -28.89 7.37
C ASP A 190 -11.44 -28.13 8.69
N HIS A 191 -11.52 -26.79 8.64
CA HIS A 191 -11.58 -25.94 9.83
C HIS A 191 -13.00 -25.44 10.19
N ARG A 192 -14.07 -25.96 9.55
CA ARG A 192 -15.46 -25.48 9.73
C ARG A 192 -16.01 -25.54 11.15
N ARG A 193 -15.40 -26.34 12.03
CA ARG A 193 -15.84 -26.48 13.42
C ARG A 193 -15.22 -25.44 14.34
N GLU A 194 -14.04 -24.98 14.01
CA GLU A 194 -13.23 -24.05 14.78
C GLU A 194 -13.40 -22.62 14.26
N ILE A 195 -13.26 -22.44 12.94
CA ILE A 195 -13.28 -21.11 12.30
C ILE A 195 -14.57 -20.98 11.47
N PRO A 196 -15.49 -20.09 11.83
CA PRO A 196 -16.66 -19.80 10.98
C PRO A 196 -16.23 -19.09 9.69
N ARG A 197 -16.92 -19.39 8.58
CA ARG A 197 -16.65 -18.79 7.26
C ARG A 197 -16.53 -17.26 7.29
N SER A 198 -17.35 -16.60 8.10
CA SER A 198 -17.33 -15.14 8.25
C SER A 198 -16.04 -14.58 8.88
N ARG A 199 -15.16 -15.44 9.35
CA ARG A 199 -13.82 -15.09 9.85
C ARG A 199 -12.68 -15.70 9.01
N VAL A 200 -12.98 -16.14 7.80
CA VAL A 200 -11.98 -16.52 6.81
C VAL A 200 -11.92 -15.44 5.73
N VAL A 201 -10.72 -14.95 5.45
CA VAL A 201 -10.42 -13.94 4.44
C VAL A 201 -9.75 -14.64 3.28
N ILE A 202 -10.40 -14.68 2.12
CA ILE A 202 -9.90 -15.39 0.94
C ILE A 202 -9.18 -14.41 0.03
N SER A 203 -7.92 -14.69 -0.20
CA SER A 203 -7.07 -13.94 -1.11
C SER A 203 -7.63 -13.91 -2.53
N GLY A 204 -7.56 -12.77 -3.19
CA GLY A 204 -7.84 -12.61 -4.61
C GLY A 204 -6.89 -13.46 -5.46
N THR A 205 -7.15 -13.52 -6.75
CA THR A 205 -6.22 -14.17 -7.69
C THR A 205 -4.99 -13.30 -7.95
N GLY A 206 -3.94 -13.88 -8.53
CA GLY A 206 -2.68 -13.18 -8.74
C GLY A 206 -2.05 -12.76 -7.42
N TYR A 207 -1.52 -11.58 -7.37
CA TYR A 207 -1.00 -10.96 -6.14
C TYR A 207 -2.13 -10.34 -5.29
N ASN A 208 -3.23 -11.08 -5.06
CA ASN A 208 -4.50 -10.60 -4.48
C ASN A 208 -5.09 -9.39 -5.23
N ASP A 209 -4.73 -9.19 -6.48
CA ASP A 209 -5.05 -7.98 -7.23
C ASP A 209 -6.44 -7.97 -7.88
N ASP A 210 -7.19 -9.09 -7.81
CA ASP A 210 -8.55 -9.23 -8.33
C ASP A 210 -9.39 -10.21 -7.49
N VAL A 211 -10.47 -9.71 -6.89
CA VAL A 211 -11.38 -10.54 -6.08
C VAL A 211 -12.59 -11.05 -6.85
N THR A 212 -12.75 -10.69 -8.12
CA THR A 212 -13.97 -10.99 -8.89
C THR A 212 -14.16 -12.49 -9.12
N GLY A 213 -13.07 -13.20 -9.40
CA GLY A 213 -13.08 -14.65 -9.60
C GLY A 213 -13.46 -15.41 -8.34
N VAL A 214 -12.72 -15.19 -7.25
CA VAL A 214 -13.00 -15.84 -5.94
C VAL A 214 -14.35 -15.39 -5.38
N GLY A 215 -14.74 -14.13 -5.62
CA GLY A 215 -16.03 -13.58 -5.24
C GLY A 215 -17.20 -14.31 -5.91
N ALA A 216 -17.05 -14.71 -7.16
CA ALA A 216 -18.07 -15.43 -7.93
C ALA A 216 -18.18 -16.92 -7.54
N ALA A 217 -17.16 -17.51 -6.92
CA ALA A 217 -17.13 -18.92 -6.58
C ALA A 217 -18.21 -19.25 -5.51
N PRO A 218 -19.17 -20.14 -5.81
CA PRO A 218 -20.22 -20.50 -4.86
C PRO A 218 -19.70 -21.16 -3.58
N GLU A 219 -18.59 -21.90 -3.70
CA GLU A 219 -17.90 -22.60 -2.62
C GLU A 219 -17.40 -21.66 -1.55
N LEU A 220 -17.05 -20.41 -1.95
CA LEU A 220 -16.47 -19.38 -1.10
C LEU A 220 -17.49 -18.34 -0.58
N ARG A 221 -18.79 -18.61 -0.74
CA ARG A 221 -19.82 -17.74 -0.18
C ARG A 221 -19.76 -17.68 1.34
N GLY A 222 -19.98 -16.49 1.88
CA GLY A 222 -19.99 -16.26 3.33
C GLY A 222 -18.59 -16.06 3.93
N THR A 223 -17.54 -15.96 3.10
CA THR A 223 -16.20 -15.53 3.51
C THR A 223 -16.00 -14.05 3.23
N LEU A 224 -14.99 -13.46 3.83
CA LEU A 224 -14.40 -12.18 3.42
C LEU A 224 -13.46 -12.39 2.24
N LEU A 225 -13.09 -11.33 1.56
CA LEU A 225 -12.13 -11.34 0.44
C LEU A 225 -10.98 -10.39 0.75
N SER A 226 -9.77 -10.80 0.44
CA SER A 226 -8.55 -10.00 0.52
C SER A 226 -8.23 -9.40 -0.84
N LEU A 227 -7.98 -8.09 -0.89
CA LEU A 227 -7.45 -7.37 -2.02
C LEU A 227 -6.14 -6.69 -1.65
N HIS A 228 -5.11 -6.89 -2.46
CA HIS A 228 -3.90 -6.08 -2.46
C HIS A 228 -3.96 -5.09 -3.61
N PHE A 229 -3.51 -3.86 -3.37
CA PHE A 229 -3.51 -2.85 -4.40
C PHE A 229 -2.40 -1.83 -4.17
N TYR A 230 -1.53 -1.65 -5.17
CA TYR A 230 -0.34 -0.81 -5.04
C TYR A 230 -0.19 0.22 -6.15
N GLY A 231 0.33 1.40 -5.79
CA GLY A 231 0.58 2.50 -6.70
C GLY A 231 1.70 2.26 -7.73
N PHE A 232 2.61 1.32 -7.49
CA PHE A 232 3.69 0.99 -8.42
C PHE A 232 3.26 0.03 -9.55
N TRP A 233 2.01 -0.41 -9.58
CA TRP A 233 1.50 -1.25 -10.67
C TRP A 233 1.12 -0.48 -11.94
N ALA A 234 1.04 0.84 -11.88
CA ALA A 234 0.76 1.70 -13.02
C ALA A 234 1.32 3.12 -12.82
N ASP A 235 1.57 3.83 -13.94
CA ASP A 235 2.08 5.20 -13.94
C ASP A 235 0.95 6.25 -13.98
N HIS A 236 -0.15 6.00 -13.26
CA HIS A 236 -1.26 6.94 -13.15
C HIS A 236 -0.91 8.08 -12.18
N THR A 237 -1.18 9.30 -12.58
CA THR A 237 -0.88 10.49 -11.77
C THR A 237 -2.12 11.27 -11.35
N THR A 238 -3.30 10.75 -11.67
CA THR A 238 -4.58 11.35 -11.27
C THR A 238 -5.44 10.34 -10.51
N GLU A 239 -6.23 10.84 -9.58
CA GLU A 239 -7.17 10.01 -8.82
C GLU A 239 -8.17 9.29 -9.74
N ALA A 240 -8.64 9.97 -10.80
CA ALA A 240 -9.62 9.42 -11.74
C ALA A 240 -9.10 8.17 -12.48
N GLU A 241 -7.81 8.15 -12.87
CA GLU A 241 -7.18 7.00 -13.51
C GLU A 241 -7.08 5.82 -12.54
N TRP A 242 -6.71 6.07 -11.27
CA TRP A 242 -6.66 5.03 -10.25
C TRP A 242 -8.04 4.47 -9.89
N LEU A 243 -9.08 5.31 -9.84
CA LEU A 243 -10.47 4.86 -9.67
C LEU A 243 -10.88 3.92 -10.80
N ALA A 244 -10.57 4.28 -12.05
CA ALA A 244 -10.86 3.43 -13.22
C ALA A 244 -10.10 2.10 -13.21
N ASN A 245 -8.91 2.06 -12.60
CA ASN A 245 -8.10 0.85 -12.43
C ASN A 245 -8.62 -0.06 -11.31
N LEU A 246 -9.01 0.50 -10.16
CA LEU A 246 -9.40 -0.26 -8.96
C LEU A 246 -10.81 -0.84 -9.05
N LEU A 247 -11.80 -0.06 -9.50
CA LEU A 247 -13.21 -0.46 -9.44
C LEU A 247 -13.53 -1.79 -10.15
N PRO A 248 -12.96 -2.13 -11.32
CA PRO A 248 -13.22 -3.42 -11.96
C PRO A 248 -12.75 -4.63 -11.14
N ARG A 249 -11.72 -4.48 -10.30
CA ARG A 249 -11.09 -5.56 -9.51
C ARG A 249 -11.93 -6.01 -8.32
N ILE A 250 -12.88 -5.17 -7.88
CA ILE A 250 -13.71 -5.40 -6.69
C ILE A 250 -15.20 -5.59 -7.01
N SER A 251 -15.68 -5.13 -8.15
CA SER A 251 -17.10 -5.14 -8.48
C SER A 251 -17.58 -6.52 -8.96
N PRO A 252 -18.68 -7.07 -8.40
CA PRO A 252 -19.64 -6.47 -7.45
C PRO A 252 -19.39 -6.85 -5.97
N TYR A 253 -18.20 -7.28 -5.61
CA TYR A 253 -17.90 -7.92 -4.30
C TYR A 253 -17.29 -6.97 -3.25
N ALA A 254 -17.27 -5.66 -3.50
CA ALA A 254 -16.78 -4.65 -2.57
C ALA A 254 -17.35 -4.80 -1.14
N HIS A 255 -18.62 -5.17 -1.02
CA HIS A 255 -19.34 -5.31 0.26
C HIS A 255 -18.76 -6.37 1.22
N ARG A 256 -17.91 -7.27 0.75
CA ARG A 256 -17.23 -8.28 1.57
C ARG A 256 -15.70 -8.29 1.36
N THR A 257 -15.17 -7.31 0.66
CA THR A 257 -13.73 -7.15 0.39
C THR A 257 -13.09 -6.25 1.45
N ILE A 258 -11.95 -6.67 1.93
CA ILE A 258 -10.99 -5.88 2.72
C ILE A 258 -9.81 -5.60 1.80
N VAL A 259 -9.35 -4.36 1.73
CA VAL A 259 -8.03 -4.05 1.20
C VAL A 259 -7.06 -4.26 2.34
N ASP A 260 -6.57 -5.49 2.51
CA ASP A 260 -5.75 -5.86 3.64
C ASP A 260 -4.25 -5.76 3.39
N GLU A 261 -3.90 -5.31 2.16
CA GLU A 261 -2.57 -4.83 1.87
C GLU A 261 -2.61 -3.73 0.81
N ALA A 262 -2.13 -2.55 1.18
CA ALA A 262 -2.01 -1.38 0.34
C ALA A 262 -1.03 -0.40 0.97
N GLY A 263 -0.10 0.14 0.21
CA GLY A 263 0.94 1.02 0.74
C GLY A 263 1.41 2.07 -0.25
N ALA A 264 2.00 3.12 0.30
CA ALA A 264 2.64 4.19 -0.44
C ALA A 264 3.83 4.72 0.37
N PRO A 265 4.83 5.38 -0.26
CA PRO A 265 5.99 5.92 0.44
C PRO A 265 5.58 6.96 1.50
N MET A 266 5.79 6.67 2.79
CA MET A 266 5.42 7.56 3.90
C MET A 266 6.57 8.44 4.39
N THR A 267 7.84 8.05 4.12
CA THR A 267 9.02 8.73 4.68
C THR A 267 9.64 9.78 3.76
N ILE A 268 9.05 10.03 2.58
CA ILE A 268 9.65 10.89 1.54
C ILE A 268 8.98 12.27 1.40
N GLY A 269 8.26 12.73 2.43
CA GLY A 269 7.71 14.08 2.50
C GLY A 269 6.54 14.36 1.53
N LEU A 270 5.87 13.34 1.00
CA LEU A 270 4.70 13.54 0.13
C LEU A 270 3.52 14.11 0.92
N ASN A 271 2.79 15.04 0.31
CA ASN A 271 1.54 15.53 0.84
C ASN A 271 0.35 14.76 0.25
N TYR A 272 -0.19 13.83 1.02
CA TYR A 272 -1.30 12.96 0.63
C TYR A 272 -2.68 13.66 0.56
N GLY A 273 -2.76 14.93 0.92
CA GLY A 273 -3.93 15.76 0.63
C GLY A 273 -3.98 16.29 -0.82
N ASN A 274 -2.95 16.04 -1.62
CA ASN A 274 -2.91 16.40 -3.04
C ASN A 274 -3.02 15.12 -3.90
N HIS A 275 -4.13 14.95 -4.60
CA HIS A 275 -4.44 13.72 -5.35
C HIS A 275 -4.11 13.82 -6.86
N GLU A 276 -3.36 14.84 -7.27
CA GLU A 276 -3.03 15.08 -8.68
C GLU A 276 -1.52 15.30 -8.86
N GLY A 277 -1.00 14.86 -9.99
CA GLY A 277 0.39 15.12 -10.41
C GLY A 277 1.45 14.21 -9.78
N ASN A 278 1.07 13.30 -8.88
CA ASN A 278 1.99 12.30 -8.29
C ASN A 278 1.28 10.95 -8.16
N THR A 279 1.95 9.89 -8.59
CA THR A 279 1.39 8.53 -8.60
C THR A 279 0.96 8.05 -7.22
N SER A 280 1.80 8.23 -6.20
CA SER A 280 1.53 7.71 -4.86
C SER A 280 0.38 8.44 -4.15
N THR A 281 0.32 9.77 -4.29
CA THR A 281 -0.74 10.56 -3.66
C THR A 281 -2.08 10.38 -4.36
N ALA A 282 -2.09 10.34 -5.70
CA ALA A 282 -3.27 10.04 -6.50
C ALA A 282 -3.81 8.62 -6.21
N TYR A 283 -2.91 7.66 -6.10
CA TYR A 283 -3.24 6.28 -5.74
C TYR A 283 -3.90 6.19 -4.37
N LEU A 284 -3.28 6.77 -3.33
CA LEU A 284 -3.80 6.67 -1.96
C LEU A 284 -5.14 7.43 -1.83
N GLY A 285 -5.30 8.55 -2.53
CA GLY A 285 -6.56 9.28 -2.63
C GLY A 285 -7.67 8.40 -3.21
N ALA A 286 -7.43 7.80 -4.37
CA ALA A 286 -8.40 6.90 -5.02
C ALA A 286 -8.75 5.68 -4.15
N LEU A 287 -7.75 5.03 -3.55
CA LEU A 287 -7.95 3.87 -2.68
C LEU A 287 -8.85 4.20 -1.49
N THR A 288 -8.53 5.26 -0.77
CA THR A 288 -9.27 5.67 0.44
C THR A 288 -10.69 6.13 0.10
N ARG A 289 -10.89 6.79 -1.05
CA ARG A 289 -12.20 7.16 -1.58
C ARG A 289 -13.04 5.94 -1.89
N VAL A 290 -12.51 4.98 -2.66
CA VAL A 290 -13.22 3.73 -3.00
C VAL A 290 -13.60 2.97 -1.74
N ALA A 291 -12.67 2.83 -0.79
CA ALA A 291 -12.93 2.14 0.46
C ALA A 291 -14.06 2.81 1.25
N ARG A 292 -14.02 4.13 1.39
CA ARG A 292 -15.06 4.89 2.10
C ARG A 292 -16.43 4.79 1.41
N GLU A 293 -16.49 5.00 0.11
CA GLU A 293 -17.75 5.00 -0.65
C GLU A 293 -18.41 3.62 -0.73
N ASN A 294 -17.60 2.54 -0.69
CA ASN A 294 -18.10 1.16 -0.75
C ASN A 294 -18.15 0.47 0.62
N ALA A 295 -17.92 1.20 1.71
CA ALA A 295 -17.84 0.68 3.07
C ALA A 295 -16.84 -0.50 3.20
N MET A 296 -15.67 -0.38 2.57
CA MET A 296 -14.59 -1.37 2.63
C MET A 296 -13.61 -1.05 3.75
N GLY A 297 -13.00 -2.09 4.33
CA GLY A 297 -11.91 -1.97 5.26
C GLY A 297 -10.58 -1.76 4.56
N ILE A 298 -9.65 -1.10 5.24
CA ILE A 298 -8.23 -0.97 4.82
C ILE A 298 -7.35 -1.41 5.97
N VAL A 299 -6.38 -2.29 5.68
CA VAL A 299 -5.28 -2.70 6.57
C VAL A 299 -3.98 -2.33 5.85
N TYR A 300 -3.42 -1.18 6.20
CA TYR A 300 -2.32 -0.54 5.49
C TYR A 300 -1.00 -1.32 5.60
N TRP A 301 -0.20 -1.36 4.53
CA TRP A 301 1.10 -2.01 4.46
C TRP A 301 2.26 -1.02 4.29
N PRO A 302 3.29 -1.14 5.15
CA PRO A 302 3.18 -1.68 6.49
C PRO A 302 2.83 -0.58 7.52
N GLY A 303 2.21 -0.97 8.61
CA GLY A 303 2.07 -0.08 9.76
C GLY A 303 3.39 0.12 10.46
N LEU A 304 4.10 -1.00 10.68
CA LEU A 304 5.46 -1.03 11.22
C LEU A 304 6.28 -2.10 10.53
N ARG A 305 7.34 -1.68 9.86
CA ARG A 305 8.42 -2.49 9.31
C ARG A 305 9.70 -1.68 9.33
N ASN A 306 10.67 -2.11 10.12
CA ASN A 306 11.90 -1.35 10.29
C ASN A 306 12.67 -1.17 8.97
N GLY A 307 12.97 0.09 8.62
CA GLY A 307 13.75 0.45 7.45
C GLY A 307 12.95 0.51 6.14
N ASP A 308 11.62 0.34 6.17
CA ASP A 308 10.76 0.44 5.00
C ASP A 308 10.24 1.87 4.80
N SER A 309 10.47 2.42 3.61
CA SER A 309 9.98 3.75 3.24
C SER A 309 8.45 3.88 3.18
N TYR A 310 7.74 2.75 3.10
CA TYR A 310 6.26 2.68 3.13
C TYR A 310 5.72 2.60 4.56
N SER A 311 6.58 2.36 5.57
CA SER A 311 6.14 2.18 6.95
C SER A 311 5.46 3.43 7.49
N LEU A 312 4.23 3.26 7.99
CA LEU A 312 3.42 4.37 8.53
C LEU A 312 3.94 4.86 9.87
N THR A 313 4.67 3.98 10.58
CA THR A 313 5.34 4.30 11.84
C THR A 313 6.75 3.76 11.86
N GLU A 314 7.58 4.31 12.74
CA GLU A 314 8.91 3.80 13.06
C GLU A 314 9.09 3.65 14.57
N LEU A 315 9.93 2.69 14.99
CA LEU A 315 10.27 2.50 16.39
C LEU A 315 11.27 3.58 16.84
N VAL A 316 10.89 4.38 17.83
CA VAL A 316 11.74 5.39 18.46
C VAL A 316 12.20 4.99 19.87
N GLY A 317 11.62 3.90 20.39
CA GLY A 317 11.94 3.31 21.69
C GLY A 317 11.27 1.93 21.85
N PRO A 318 11.51 1.20 22.93
CA PRO A 318 10.84 -0.08 23.19
C PRO A 318 9.32 0.10 23.30
N GLY A 319 8.58 -0.29 22.26
CA GLY A 319 7.12 -0.15 22.19
C GLY A 319 6.62 1.26 21.86
N ASP A 320 7.51 2.25 21.69
CA ASP A 320 7.15 3.63 21.34
C ASP A 320 7.28 3.83 19.81
N LEU A 321 6.27 4.43 19.19
CA LEU A 321 6.20 4.67 17.76
C LEU A 321 6.15 6.17 17.43
N ALA A 322 6.76 6.55 16.31
CA ALA A 322 6.55 7.85 15.69
C ALA A 322 5.85 7.67 14.33
N VAL A 323 4.90 8.55 14.02
CA VAL A 323 4.24 8.59 12.71
C VAL A 323 5.20 9.18 11.69
N THR A 324 5.37 8.51 10.54
CA THR A 324 6.30 8.93 9.48
C THR A 324 5.69 9.93 8.51
N SER A 325 4.35 9.91 8.36
CA SER A 325 3.61 10.84 7.48
C SER A 325 2.27 11.22 8.09
N GLU A 326 2.17 12.45 8.58
CA GLU A 326 0.90 12.98 9.11
C GLU A 326 -0.17 13.12 8.03
N SER A 327 0.19 13.55 6.82
CA SER A 327 -0.77 13.67 5.71
C SER A 327 -1.23 12.31 5.20
N GLY A 328 -0.33 11.32 5.15
CA GLY A 328 -0.67 9.93 4.80
C GLY A 328 -1.61 9.30 5.84
N LEU A 329 -1.31 9.50 7.12
CA LEU A 329 -2.18 9.05 8.21
C LEU A 329 -3.55 9.74 8.17
N ALA A 330 -3.59 11.06 7.93
CA ALA A 330 -4.85 11.78 7.80
C ALA A 330 -5.71 11.23 6.65
N GLN A 331 -5.11 10.94 5.50
CA GLN A 331 -5.79 10.34 4.36
C GLN A 331 -6.34 8.94 4.67
N LEU A 332 -5.57 8.10 5.36
CA LEU A 332 -6.02 6.79 5.82
C LEU A 332 -7.15 6.91 6.85
N ARG A 333 -7.05 7.82 7.82
CA ARG A 333 -8.11 8.07 8.82
C ARG A 333 -9.42 8.51 8.15
N TRP A 334 -9.34 9.30 7.09
CA TRP A 334 -10.52 9.65 6.32
C TRP A 334 -11.10 8.43 5.60
N GLY A 335 -10.29 7.62 4.94
CA GLY A 335 -10.71 6.35 4.32
C GLY A 335 -11.36 5.40 5.32
N TRP A 336 -10.85 5.34 6.53
CA TRP A 336 -11.42 4.57 7.65
C TRP A 336 -12.71 5.15 8.25
N GLY A 337 -13.14 6.33 7.81
CA GLY A 337 -14.30 7.00 8.36
C GLY A 337 -14.10 7.64 9.74
N LEU A 338 -12.85 7.88 10.14
CA LEU A 338 -12.51 8.56 11.40
C LEU A 338 -12.49 10.09 11.28
N LEU A 339 -12.39 10.60 10.05
CA LEU A 339 -12.50 12.02 9.74
C LEU A 339 -13.72 12.24 8.84
N ASP A 340 -14.52 13.28 9.15
CA ASP A 340 -15.70 13.63 8.35
C ASP A 340 -15.32 14.28 7.01
N THR A 341 -14.29 15.12 7.03
CA THR A 341 -13.79 15.86 5.87
C THR A 341 -12.53 15.18 5.34
N GLU A 342 -12.46 15.03 4.03
CA GLU A 342 -11.25 14.59 3.36
C GLU A 342 -10.13 15.61 3.59
N PRO A 343 -8.92 15.15 3.96
CA PRO A 343 -7.79 16.05 4.09
C PRO A 343 -7.32 16.49 2.70
N VAL A 344 -7.86 17.58 2.22
CA VAL A 344 -7.43 18.25 1.00
C VAL A 344 -6.42 19.31 1.35
N ASN A 345 -5.34 19.39 0.60
CA ASN A 345 -4.43 20.50 0.69
C ASN A 345 -4.96 21.64 -0.19
N ASP A 346 -5.39 22.74 0.43
CA ASP A 346 -5.76 23.97 -0.27
C ASP A 346 -4.52 24.77 -0.77
N ASP A 347 -3.31 24.34 -0.37
CA ASP A 347 -2.11 24.91 -0.97
C ASP A 347 -2.03 24.46 -2.44
N PRO A 348 -1.76 25.37 -3.38
CA PRO A 348 -1.51 24.95 -4.74
C PRO A 348 -0.39 23.90 -4.71
N PRO A 349 -0.50 22.79 -5.47
CA PRO A 349 0.55 21.80 -5.52
C PRO A 349 1.86 22.53 -5.75
N ALA A 350 2.86 22.24 -4.92
CA ALA A 350 4.21 22.67 -5.24
C ALA A 350 4.45 22.22 -6.68
N PRO A 351 4.88 23.10 -7.58
CA PRO A 351 5.12 22.70 -8.96
C PRO A 351 5.97 21.44 -8.90
N PRO A 352 5.61 20.36 -9.62
CA PRO A 352 6.37 19.13 -9.58
C PRO A 352 7.82 19.51 -9.85
N GLY A 353 8.72 19.09 -8.98
CA GLY A 353 10.13 19.31 -9.19
C GLY A 353 10.48 18.76 -10.57
N ALA A 354 11.35 19.43 -11.29
CA ALA A 354 11.72 19.03 -12.62
C ALA A 354 12.86 17.99 -12.57
N PRO A 355 12.95 17.07 -13.54
CA PRO A 355 14.12 16.24 -13.65
C PRO A 355 15.36 17.08 -13.93
N VAL A 356 16.45 16.82 -13.22
CA VAL A 356 17.76 17.38 -13.53
C VAL A 356 18.50 16.31 -14.35
N GLN A 357 18.55 16.50 -15.67
CA GLN A 357 19.06 15.51 -16.61
C GLN A 357 20.46 15.84 -17.08
N GLY A 358 21.40 14.91 -16.95
CA GLY A 358 22.77 15.09 -17.44
C GLY A 358 22.87 15.06 -18.96
N VAL A 359 23.46 16.09 -19.56
CA VAL A 359 23.57 16.25 -21.02
C VAL A 359 24.38 15.10 -21.64
N ALA A 360 25.45 14.67 -21.01
CA ALA A 360 26.30 13.56 -21.51
C ALA A 360 25.60 12.21 -21.53
N SER A 361 24.63 11.99 -20.64
CA SER A 361 24.04 10.67 -20.42
C SER A 361 22.58 10.56 -20.82
N GLY A 362 21.84 11.66 -20.85
CA GLY A 362 20.38 11.65 -20.94
C GLY A 362 19.69 11.06 -19.71
N ARG A 363 20.43 10.79 -18.60
CA ARG A 363 19.91 10.23 -17.35
C ARG A 363 19.64 11.31 -16.32
N CYS A 364 18.78 11.02 -15.39
CA CYS A 364 18.38 11.92 -14.32
C CYS A 364 19.31 11.82 -13.12
N LEU A 365 19.52 12.97 -12.44
CA LEU A 365 20.08 13.02 -11.10
C LEU A 365 19.13 12.27 -10.17
N ASP A 366 19.67 11.24 -9.50
CA ASP A 366 18.88 10.25 -8.76
C ASP A 366 19.34 10.14 -7.31
N VAL A 367 18.38 9.96 -6.41
CA VAL A 367 18.67 9.54 -5.04
C VAL A 367 18.51 8.03 -4.97
N PRO A 368 19.63 7.26 -4.86
CA PRO A 368 19.60 5.80 -4.91
C PRO A 368 18.66 5.20 -3.85
N GLY A 369 17.84 4.22 -4.28
CA GLY A 369 16.96 3.49 -3.38
C GLY A 369 15.92 4.35 -2.67
N TRP A 370 15.60 5.54 -3.21
CA TRP A 370 14.66 6.49 -2.58
C TRP A 370 15.06 6.89 -1.15
N SER A 371 16.36 6.84 -0.84
CA SER A 371 16.86 7.15 0.49
C SER A 371 16.53 8.58 0.90
N THR A 372 16.07 8.76 2.13
CA THR A 372 15.93 10.07 2.80
C THR A 372 17.02 10.30 3.84
N THR A 373 17.99 9.38 3.94
CA THR A 373 19.08 9.47 4.93
C THR A 373 20.04 10.59 4.57
N PRO A 374 20.26 11.58 5.44
CA PRO A 374 21.27 12.62 5.23
C PRO A 374 22.64 12.01 4.97
N GLY A 375 23.34 12.50 3.94
CA GLY A 375 24.64 11.98 3.50
C GLY A 375 24.55 10.93 2.39
N THR A 376 23.36 10.53 1.95
CA THR A 376 23.20 9.63 0.79
C THR A 376 23.80 10.27 -0.45
N ALA A 377 24.75 9.56 -1.07
CA ALA A 377 25.44 9.99 -2.28
C ALA A 377 24.51 9.81 -3.51
N LEU A 378 24.53 10.82 -4.38
CA LEU A 378 23.72 10.83 -5.60
C LEU A 378 24.41 10.10 -6.75
N ASP A 379 23.60 9.56 -7.64
CA ASP A 379 24.06 8.96 -8.87
C ASP A 379 23.21 9.38 -10.09
N LEU A 380 23.47 8.76 -11.23
CA LEU A 380 22.64 8.85 -12.42
C LEU A 380 21.80 7.59 -12.57
N TRP A 381 20.53 7.74 -12.89
CA TRP A 381 19.67 6.64 -13.24
C TRP A 381 18.78 6.98 -14.45
N ASP A 382 18.28 5.96 -15.15
CA ASP A 382 17.31 6.19 -16.23
C ASP A 382 16.13 7.00 -15.67
N CYS A 383 15.72 8.06 -16.38
CA CYS A 383 14.63 8.92 -15.96
C CYS A 383 13.33 8.12 -15.89
N ASN A 384 12.75 8.01 -14.71
CA ASN A 384 11.57 7.21 -14.42
C ASN A 384 10.38 8.03 -13.89
N GLY A 385 10.57 9.36 -13.72
CA GLY A 385 9.52 10.25 -13.20
C GLY A 385 9.27 10.10 -11.69
N GLY A 386 10.09 9.33 -10.99
CA GLY A 386 9.99 9.13 -9.55
C GLY A 386 10.33 10.38 -8.74
N GLY A 387 9.79 10.47 -7.52
CA GLY A 387 10.06 11.57 -6.59
C GLY A 387 11.54 11.71 -6.23
N ASN A 388 12.32 10.61 -6.28
CA ASN A 388 13.77 10.61 -6.07
C ASN A 388 14.57 11.24 -7.22
N GLN A 389 13.90 11.61 -8.33
CA GLN A 389 14.46 12.33 -9.48
C GLN A 389 13.77 13.68 -9.71
N SER A 390 12.84 14.06 -8.84
CA SER A 390 12.06 15.30 -8.95
C SER A 390 12.69 16.39 -8.08
N TRP A 391 13.41 17.31 -8.72
CA TRP A 391 14.19 18.36 -8.07
C TRP A 391 13.55 19.73 -8.23
N ASP A 392 13.39 20.46 -7.14
CA ASP A 392 12.93 21.84 -7.14
C ASP A 392 14.13 22.78 -7.05
N VAL A 393 14.37 23.53 -8.12
CA VAL A 393 15.44 24.55 -8.19
C VAL A 393 14.87 25.89 -7.75
N ARG A 394 15.15 26.28 -6.52
CA ARG A 394 14.57 27.45 -5.88
C ARG A 394 15.32 28.73 -6.19
N ALA A 395 14.62 29.86 -6.17
CA ALA A 395 15.19 31.18 -6.43
C ALA A 395 16.27 31.61 -5.41
N ASP A 396 16.28 31.01 -4.24
CA ASP A 396 17.30 31.25 -3.21
C ASP A 396 18.59 30.46 -3.43
N GLY A 397 18.66 29.66 -4.49
CA GLY A 397 19.80 28.83 -4.86
C GLY A 397 19.82 27.44 -4.20
N THR A 398 18.79 27.07 -3.46
CA THR A 398 18.63 25.68 -3.00
C THR A 398 18.08 24.80 -4.11
N VAL A 399 18.52 23.54 -4.16
CA VAL A 399 18.00 22.50 -5.04
C VAL A 399 17.50 21.39 -4.13
N THR A 400 16.19 21.15 -4.11
CA THR A 400 15.58 20.22 -3.15
C THR A 400 14.92 19.03 -3.84
N VAL A 401 14.94 17.90 -3.16
CA VAL A 401 14.20 16.69 -3.48
C VAL A 401 13.33 16.34 -2.26
N TYR A 402 12.22 15.64 -2.47
CA TYR A 402 11.26 15.28 -1.40
C TYR A 402 10.74 16.47 -0.57
N ALA A 403 10.75 17.67 -1.14
CA ALA A 403 10.38 18.95 -0.53
C ALA A 403 11.37 19.54 0.49
N ASP A 404 12.07 18.75 1.30
CA ASP A 404 12.88 19.18 2.45
C ASP A 404 14.33 18.70 2.47
N MET A 405 14.71 17.76 1.58
CA MET A 405 16.10 17.33 1.43
C MET A 405 16.83 18.20 0.40
N CYS A 406 17.96 18.76 0.80
CA CYS A 406 18.75 19.65 -0.04
C CYS A 406 19.92 18.95 -0.71
N LEU A 407 20.11 19.19 -2.02
CA LEU A 407 21.35 18.90 -2.71
C LEU A 407 22.51 19.61 -1.99
N THR A 408 23.47 18.86 -1.53
CA THR A 408 24.54 19.33 -0.65
C THR A 408 25.92 18.98 -1.21
N ALA A 409 26.80 19.95 -1.23
CA ALA A 409 28.21 19.77 -1.55
C ALA A 409 28.96 19.24 -0.32
N SER A 410 29.31 17.95 -0.28
CA SER A 410 29.82 17.30 0.93
C SER A 410 31.31 17.60 1.28
N GLY A 411 31.98 18.42 0.49
CA GLY A 411 33.41 18.69 0.78
C GLY A 411 34.18 19.37 -0.34
N ALA A 412 35.46 18.99 -0.50
CA ALA A 412 36.36 19.50 -1.52
C ALA A 412 36.09 18.86 -2.90
N ALA A 413 36.77 19.35 -3.93
CA ALA A 413 36.73 18.75 -5.28
C ALA A 413 36.98 17.23 -5.21
N GLY A 414 36.22 16.45 -5.93
CA GLY A 414 36.15 14.99 -5.90
C GLY A 414 35.17 14.40 -4.92
N SER A 415 34.59 15.18 -4.01
CA SER A 415 33.61 14.70 -3.06
C SER A 415 32.26 14.42 -3.73
N ALA A 416 31.53 13.44 -3.21
CA ALA A 416 30.19 13.13 -3.67
C ALA A 416 29.24 14.32 -3.44
N ALA A 417 28.33 14.56 -4.37
CA ALA A 417 27.13 15.32 -4.09
C ALA A 417 26.18 14.41 -3.31
N VAL A 418 25.55 14.93 -2.26
CA VAL A 418 24.69 14.17 -1.36
C VAL A 418 23.38 14.91 -1.12
N ILE A 419 22.37 14.21 -0.59
CA ILE A 419 21.24 14.87 0.05
C ILE A 419 21.52 15.08 1.54
N ALA A 420 20.98 16.14 2.11
CA ALA A 420 21.00 16.40 3.55
C ALA A 420 19.80 17.25 3.94
N ASP A 421 19.47 17.27 5.23
CA ASP A 421 18.43 18.17 5.75
C ASP A 421 18.74 19.60 5.33
N CYS A 422 17.73 20.34 4.92
CA CYS A 422 17.90 21.74 4.54
C CYS A 422 18.19 22.60 5.77
N ASP A 423 19.44 23.05 5.90
CA ASP A 423 19.94 23.84 7.03
C ASP A 423 20.29 25.30 6.67
N SER A 424 20.00 25.67 5.42
CA SER A 424 20.36 27.00 4.85
C SER A 424 21.86 27.28 4.77
N SER A 425 22.72 26.26 4.95
CA SER A 425 24.16 26.39 4.86
C SER A 425 24.63 26.78 3.45
N ALA A 426 25.84 27.32 3.38
CA ALA A 426 26.45 27.65 2.10
C ALA A 426 26.77 26.43 1.22
N ALA A 427 26.87 25.23 1.82
CA ALA A 427 27.07 23.96 1.12
C ALA A 427 25.81 23.52 0.31
N GLN A 428 24.66 24.09 0.62
CA GLN A 428 23.37 23.81 -0.03
C GLN A 428 22.97 24.91 -1.04
N ARG A 429 23.87 25.86 -1.34
CA ARG A 429 23.59 26.93 -2.29
C ARG A 429 24.27 26.64 -3.62
N TRP A 430 23.49 26.66 -4.66
CA TRP A 430 23.88 26.34 -6.02
C TRP A 430 23.52 27.48 -6.98
N THR A 431 24.29 27.63 -8.02
CA THR A 431 24.02 28.55 -9.12
C THR A 431 23.85 27.76 -10.40
N LEU A 432 22.69 27.86 -11.00
CA LEU A 432 22.39 27.32 -12.34
C LEU A 432 22.69 28.37 -13.38
N ALA A 433 23.67 28.12 -14.23
CA ALA A 433 24.03 29.00 -15.33
C ALA A 433 23.24 28.69 -16.61
N GLY A 434 23.10 29.68 -17.49
CA GLY A 434 22.33 29.52 -18.73
C GLY A 434 22.92 28.53 -19.74
N ASP A 435 24.17 28.06 -19.53
CA ASP A 435 24.80 27.00 -20.32
C ASP A 435 24.55 25.58 -19.76
N GLY A 436 23.76 25.49 -18.69
CA GLY A 436 23.40 24.24 -18.02
C GLY A 436 24.39 23.80 -16.93
N THR A 437 25.42 24.59 -16.60
CA THR A 437 26.29 24.26 -15.48
C THR A 437 25.61 24.55 -14.15
N ILE A 438 25.74 23.63 -13.18
CA ILE A 438 25.30 23.80 -11.79
C ILE A 438 26.54 23.88 -10.92
N THR A 439 26.74 25.02 -10.26
CA THR A 439 27.96 25.26 -9.47
C THR A 439 27.64 25.55 -8.01
N THR A 440 28.53 25.10 -7.11
CA THR A 440 28.45 25.48 -5.69
C THR A 440 28.70 26.97 -5.52
N ALA A 441 27.86 27.64 -4.74
CA ALA A 441 27.97 29.09 -4.53
C ALA A 441 29.24 29.51 -3.80
N THR A 442 29.85 28.61 -3.00
CA THR A 442 31.00 28.90 -2.15
C THR A 442 32.36 28.65 -2.83
N THR A 443 32.46 27.58 -3.61
CA THR A 443 33.76 27.16 -4.18
C THR A 443 33.79 27.26 -5.70
N GLY A 444 32.63 27.46 -6.36
CA GLY A 444 32.52 27.48 -7.81
C GLY A 444 32.81 26.12 -8.48
N LEU A 445 32.78 25.01 -7.71
CA LEU A 445 32.91 23.67 -8.28
C LEU A 445 31.64 23.25 -9.00
N CYS A 446 31.76 22.52 -10.11
CA CYS A 446 30.66 22.05 -10.92
C CYS A 446 30.11 20.72 -10.44
N LEU A 447 28.80 20.58 -10.39
CA LEU A 447 28.13 19.30 -10.27
C LEU A 447 28.47 18.45 -11.50
N THR A 448 29.06 17.28 -11.28
CA THR A 448 29.70 16.49 -12.33
C THR A 448 29.28 15.03 -12.25
N ALA A 449 28.80 14.47 -13.36
CA ALA A 449 28.58 13.05 -13.51
C ALA A 449 29.90 12.32 -13.80
N ALA A 450 30.27 11.33 -13.00
CA ALA A 450 31.51 10.58 -13.16
C ALA A 450 31.49 9.60 -14.34
N GLY A 451 30.33 9.34 -14.91
CA GLY A 451 30.11 8.46 -16.07
C GLY A 451 28.76 8.73 -16.73
N THR A 452 28.31 7.81 -17.60
CA THR A 452 27.05 7.95 -18.34
C THR A 452 26.07 6.80 -18.09
N GLY A 453 26.44 5.75 -17.34
CA GLY A 453 25.59 4.61 -17.04
C GLY A 453 24.76 4.79 -15.77
N ASN A 454 23.76 3.93 -15.57
CA ASN A 454 23.06 3.81 -14.29
C ASN A 454 24.05 3.52 -13.14
N GLY A 455 23.86 4.17 -11.99
CA GLY A 455 24.77 4.07 -10.84
C GLY A 455 26.05 4.91 -10.99
N SER A 456 26.20 5.74 -12.04
CA SER A 456 27.36 6.64 -12.17
C SER A 456 27.30 7.72 -11.11
N ALA A 457 28.31 7.76 -10.22
CA ALA A 457 28.36 8.72 -9.12
C ALA A 457 28.31 10.18 -9.59
N VAL A 458 27.61 11.01 -8.85
CA VAL A 458 27.61 12.47 -9.04
C VAL A 458 28.46 13.13 -7.97
N ARG A 459 29.36 14.04 -8.40
CA ARG A 459 30.39 14.66 -7.56
C ARG A 459 30.49 16.15 -7.84
N ILE A 460 31.23 16.86 -6.99
CA ILE A 460 31.64 18.25 -7.26
C ILE A 460 33.10 18.25 -7.73
N GLU A 461 33.37 18.87 -8.89
CA GLU A 461 34.68 18.88 -9.52
C GLU A 461 35.01 20.27 -10.06
N PRO A 462 36.28 20.59 -10.32
CA PRO A 462 36.65 21.81 -11.05
C PRO A 462 35.92 21.85 -12.38
N CYS A 463 35.37 23.01 -12.74
CA CYS A 463 34.61 23.19 -13.99
C CYS A 463 35.56 23.06 -15.19
N ALA A 464 35.29 22.11 -16.08
CA ALA A 464 36.03 21.80 -17.29
C ALA A 464 35.21 22.08 -18.59
N GLY A 465 33.97 22.50 -18.45
CA GLY A 465 33.07 22.83 -19.58
C GLY A 465 32.65 21.63 -20.41
N THR A 466 32.75 20.40 -19.88
CA THR A 466 32.35 19.17 -20.56
C THR A 466 30.86 18.90 -20.41
N ASP A 467 30.27 18.05 -21.27
CA ASP A 467 28.87 17.66 -21.19
C ASP A 467 28.55 16.86 -19.90
N HIS A 468 29.54 16.28 -19.24
CA HIS A 468 29.40 15.67 -17.91
C HIS A 468 29.08 16.66 -16.79
N GLN A 469 29.26 17.97 -17.04
CA GLN A 469 29.01 19.06 -16.11
C GLN A 469 27.82 19.94 -16.51
N ARG A 470 27.10 19.52 -17.53
CA ARG A 470 25.91 20.23 -18.03
C ARG A 470 24.65 19.44 -17.72
N TRP A 471 23.65 20.19 -17.29
CA TRP A 471 22.40 19.64 -16.83
C TRP A 471 21.24 20.40 -17.49
N LEU A 472 20.24 19.68 -17.90
CA LEU A 472 18.96 20.20 -18.33
C LEU A 472 18.03 20.15 -17.13
N VAL A 473 17.44 21.27 -16.76
CA VAL A 473 16.40 21.35 -15.74
C VAL A 473 15.09 21.51 -16.49
N GLY A 474 14.19 20.54 -16.36
CA GLY A 474 12.95 20.41 -17.13
C GLY A 474 11.93 21.48 -16.83
#